data_b34600a1bab77a45c5dd545558cec76c
#
_entry.id   b34600a1bab77a45c5dd545558cec76c
#
_cell.length_a   1.000
_cell.length_b   1.000
_cell.length_c   1.000
_cell.angle_alpha   90.00
_cell.angle_beta   90.00
_cell.angle_gamma   90.00
#
_symmetry.space_group_name_H-M   'P 1'
#
loop_
_entity.id
_entity.type
_entity.pdbx_description
1 polymer ?
#
loop_
_entity_poly.entity_id
_entity_poly.type
_entity_poly.pdbx_seq_one_letter_code
_entity_poly.pdbx_strand_id
1 'polypeptide(L)'
;MHAAGFDTKVAIEYIQSCVDTYSANHPEVHVIHSDIRDVTAEQILPYIPASGVDLVTSGMPCETFSTAGNRSRSFYDDRQLLFREGIRIAKIAKAKLILFENVPAITTKTVEKHSKELIVDLLKKELAEAGYSNQHEVILSADQFGVPQKRKRFFILASRFPDWKLLPPLPTCSREITVAEAFAGLPNVIPNSEIEGTAYTGEESDFSSRMKDDAFWNRPVGTGTITYHKPMKHRACTLKRFALLHQGESLKDLFERYTGEEREALQAERILPKKMFIKRNYRLILNEPSPTVTSHCLDEFVHPLHDRALTVRECARLQSFPDSYDFCGGPYLVPHIDRTVQDKYEQIGDAVPPLLAYAWGKQIAAILEGHA
;
A
#
# COMPACT_ATOMS: atom_id res chain seq x y z
N MET A 1 4.29 1.66 12.24
CA MET A 1 5.07 1.18 13.40
C MET A 1 5.54 2.33 14.28
N HIS A 2 6.18 3.38 13.72
CA HIS A 2 6.69 4.53 14.46
C HIS A 2 5.63 5.19 15.38
N ALA A 3 4.44 5.50 14.86
CA ALA A 3 3.31 6.00 15.65
C ALA A 3 2.86 5.05 16.79
N ALA A 4 3.17 3.76 16.69
CA ALA A 4 2.87 2.77 17.74
C ALA A 4 4.00 2.66 18.80
N GLY A 5 5.06 3.47 18.69
CA GLY A 5 6.17 3.53 19.63
C GLY A 5 7.40 2.70 19.24
N PHE A 6 7.44 2.11 18.05
CA PHE A 6 8.64 1.41 17.57
C PHE A 6 9.69 2.39 17.05
N ASP A 7 10.92 2.16 17.47
CA ASP A 7 12.10 2.86 16.98
C ASP A 7 12.78 2.02 15.89
N THR A 8 12.52 2.38 14.63
CA THR A 8 13.11 1.68 13.49
C THR A 8 14.57 2.04 13.34
N LYS A 9 15.46 1.06 13.36
CA LYS A 9 16.91 1.27 13.28
C LYS A 9 17.44 1.21 11.86
N VAL A 10 16.98 0.20 11.09
CA VAL A 10 17.46 -0.06 9.74
C VAL A 10 16.27 -0.35 8.83
N ALA A 11 16.32 0.18 7.63
CA ALA A 11 15.44 -0.17 6.53
C ALA A 11 16.28 -0.61 5.32
N ILE A 12 15.79 -1.56 4.54
CA ILE A 12 16.44 -2.04 3.32
C ILE A 12 15.45 -1.80 2.20
N GLU A 13 15.86 -1.07 1.17
CA GLU A 13 15.03 -0.74 0.02
C GLU A 13 15.87 -0.76 -1.26
N TYR A 14 15.32 -1.34 -2.31
CA TYR A 14 15.98 -1.51 -3.60
C TYR A 14 15.75 -0.32 -4.55
N ILE A 15 14.60 0.34 -4.45
CA ILE A 15 14.17 1.35 -5.41
C ILE A 15 14.55 2.74 -4.90
N GLN A 16 15.39 3.47 -5.66
CA GLN A 16 15.91 4.78 -5.25
C GLN A 16 14.81 5.77 -4.87
N SER A 17 13.71 5.85 -5.65
CA SER A 17 12.60 6.76 -5.34
C SER A 17 11.90 6.44 -4.02
N CYS A 18 11.85 5.16 -3.63
CA CYS A 18 11.33 4.72 -2.34
C CYS A 18 12.32 5.04 -1.22
N VAL A 19 13.63 4.86 -1.45
CA VAL A 19 14.69 5.28 -0.52
C VAL A 19 14.59 6.77 -0.21
N ASP A 20 14.48 7.62 -1.24
CA ASP A 20 14.39 9.06 -1.09
C ASP A 20 13.15 9.46 -0.27
N THR A 21 11.98 8.90 -0.63
CA THR A 21 10.73 9.13 0.09
C THR A 21 10.81 8.65 1.55
N TYR A 22 11.33 7.45 1.77
CA TYR A 22 11.42 6.89 3.12
C TYR A 22 12.38 7.69 4.00
N SER A 23 13.58 8.03 3.49
CA SER A 23 14.59 8.78 4.20
C SER A 23 14.13 10.20 4.56
N ALA A 24 13.38 10.86 3.68
CA ALA A 24 12.81 12.18 3.97
C ALA A 24 11.78 12.15 5.10
N ASN A 25 11.02 11.05 5.22
CA ASN A 25 10.00 10.89 6.26
C ASN A 25 10.55 10.29 7.57
N HIS A 26 11.70 9.64 7.53
CA HIS A 26 12.33 8.92 8.64
C HIS A 26 13.85 9.18 8.67
N PRO A 27 14.28 10.45 8.90
CA PRO A 27 15.70 10.83 8.84
C PRO A 27 16.56 10.15 9.93
N GLU A 28 15.92 9.60 10.96
CA GLU A 28 16.57 8.87 12.05
C GLU A 28 16.92 7.42 11.69
N VAL A 29 16.35 6.88 10.60
CA VAL A 29 16.52 5.48 10.18
C VAL A 29 17.70 5.34 9.24
N HIS A 30 18.58 4.38 9.50
CA HIS A 30 19.62 4.02 8.55
C HIS A 30 19.04 3.23 7.39
N VAL A 31 18.96 3.84 6.20
CA VAL A 31 18.42 3.20 5.00
C VAL A 31 19.56 2.61 4.18
N ILE A 32 19.52 1.30 3.95
CA ILE A 32 20.44 0.59 3.08
C ILE A 32 19.79 0.50 1.70
N HIS A 33 20.31 1.28 0.74
CA HIS A 33 19.88 1.21 -0.66
C HIS A 33 20.60 0.06 -1.35
N SER A 34 19.99 -1.11 -1.38
CA SER A 34 20.56 -2.32 -1.99
C SER A 34 19.49 -3.37 -2.27
N ASP A 35 19.79 -4.29 -3.19
CA ASP A 35 19.04 -5.55 -3.24
C ASP A 35 19.26 -6.29 -1.91
N ILE A 36 18.18 -6.74 -1.29
CA ILE A 36 18.24 -7.43 0.02
C ILE A 36 19.15 -8.66 -0.02
N ARG A 37 19.33 -9.29 -1.18
CA ARG A 37 20.21 -10.45 -1.38
C ARG A 37 21.69 -10.12 -1.18
N ASP A 38 22.08 -8.86 -1.45
CA ASP A 38 23.44 -8.37 -1.36
C ASP A 38 23.76 -7.75 0.01
N VAL A 39 22.74 -7.57 0.87
CA VAL A 39 22.93 -6.97 2.19
C VAL A 39 23.61 -7.96 3.14
N THR A 40 24.73 -7.52 3.76
CA THR A 40 25.54 -8.32 4.68
C THR A 40 25.27 -8.00 6.15
N ALA A 41 25.76 -8.84 7.04
CA ALA A 41 25.66 -8.61 8.49
C ALA A 41 26.42 -7.35 8.92
N GLU A 42 27.56 -7.07 8.30
CA GLU A 42 28.42 -5.91 8.60
C GLU A 42 27.72 -4.58 8.30
N GLN A 43 26.76 -4.58 7.37
CA GLN A 43 25.97 -3.40 7.02
C GLN A 43 24.82 -3.14 8.01
N ILE A 44 24.40 -4.15 8.80
CA ILE A 44 23.25 -4.06 9.72
C ILE A 44 23.69 -3.95 11.17
N LEU A 45 24.63 -4.80 11.59
CA LEU A 45 25.01 -4.95 13.00
C LEU A 45 25.45 -3.65 13.69
N PRO A 46 26.13 -2.68 13.04
CA PRO A 46 26.51 -1.42 13.67
C PRO A 46 25.34 -0.55 14.13
N TYR A 47 24.16 -0.74 13.57
CA TYR A 47 22.98 0.11 13.80
C TYR A 47 21.95 -0.50 14.75
N ILE A 48 22.13 -1.76 15.16
CA ILE A 48 21.20 -2.47 16.04
C ILE A 48 21.86 -2.83 17.38
N PRO A 49 21.08 -2.98 18.47
CA PRO A 49 21.61 -3.43 19.74
C PRO A 49 22.27 -4.81 19.66
N ALA A 50 23.34 -5.05 20.41
CA ALA A 50 24.01 -6.35 20.48
C ALA A 50 23.08 -7.48 20.98
N SER A 51 22.04 -7.14 21.76
CA SER A 51 20.98 -8.04 22.22
C SER A 51 20.01 -8.45 21.11
N GLY A 52 20.04 -7.78 19.96
CA GLY A 52 19.11 -7.95 18.86
C GLY A 52 17.95 -6.93 18.90
N VAL A 53 16.98 -7.11 18.00
CA VAL A 53 15.81 -6.25 17.85
C VAL A 53 14.54 -6.98 18.28
N ASP A 54 13.50 -6.24 18.62
CA ASP A 54 12.21 -6.81 18.99
C ASP A 54 11.46 -7.37 17.77
N LEU A 55 11.55 -6.64 16.64
CA LEU A 55 10.75 -6.95 15.46
C LEU A 55 11.53 -6.72 14.16
N VAL A 56 11.37 -7.65 13.22
CA VAL A 56 11.65 -7.43 11.79
C VAL A 56 10.34 -7.52 11.03
N THR A 57 10.05 -6.52 10.18
CA THR A 57 8.93 -6.56 9.25
C THR A 57 9.43 -6.80 7.83
N SER A 58 8.72 -7.61 7.05
CA SER A 58 9.08 -7.91 5.66
C SER A 58 7.83 -7.91 4.77
N GLY A 59 7.79 -6.97 3.81
CA GLY A 59 6.83 -6.94 2.72
C GLY A 59 7.47 -7.53 1.47
N MET A 60 7.09 -8.74 1.10
CA MET A 60 7.61 -9.38 -0.11
C MET A 60 6.93 -8.83 -1.36
N PRO A 61 7.64 -8.70 -2.51
CA PRO A 61 7.01 -8.28 -3.75
C PRO A 61 5.82 -9.15 -4.12
N CYS A 62 4.64 -8.55 -4.21
CA CYS A 62 3.38 -9.26 -4.48
C CYS A 62 3.01 -9.35 -5.97
N GLU A 63 3.77 -8.71 -6.88
CA GLU A 63 3.49 -8.67 -8.32
C GLU A 63 3.36 -10.06 -8.96
N THR A 64 4.08 -11.04 -8.44
CA THR A 64 4.03 -12.43 -8.89
C THR A 64 2.80 -13.18 -8.39
N PHE A 65 2.15 -12.68 -7.34
CA PHE A 65 0.95 -13.28 -6.72
C PHE A 65 -0.33 -12.57 -7.10
N SER A 66 -0.25 -11.31 -7.60
CA SER A 66 -1.42 -10.48 -7.90
C SER A 66 -2.19 -11.02 -9.11
N THR A 67 -3.52 -11.14 -8.99
CA THR A 67 -4.43 -11.44 -10.10
C THR A 67 -4.54 -10.28 -11.10
N ALA A 68 -4.03 -9.09 -10.76
CA ALA A 68 -3.99 -7.90 -11.63
C ALA A 68 -2.80 -7.91 -12.59
N GLY A 69 -1.80 -8.77 -12.37
CA GLY A 69 -0.62 -8.91 -13.23
C GLY A 69 -0.91 -9.55 -14.58
N ASN A 70 -0.06 -9.26 -15.56
CA ASN A 70 -0.16 -9.85 -16.91
C ASN A 70 0.04 -11.39 -16.84
N ARG A 71 -0.98 -12.17 -17.19
CA ARG A 71 -0.96 -13.65 -17.19
C ARG A 71 0.12 -14.26 -18.10
N SER A 72 0.77 -13.48 -18.98
CA SER A 72 1.85 -13.92 -19.84
C SER A 72 3.24 -13.83 -19.19
N ARG A 73 3.39 -13.19 -18.00
CA ARG A 73 4.66 -13.21 -17.27
C ARG A 73 4.91 -14.60 -16.71
N SER A 74 6.17 -15.01 -16.72
CA SER A 74 6.61 -16.32 -16.20
C SER A 74 5.96 -16.60 -14.85
N PHE A 75 5.37 -17.79 -14.72
CA PHE A 75 4.70 -18.25 -13.49
C PHE A 75 5.70 -18.36 -12.32
N TYR A 76 6.99 -18.35 -12.62
CA TYR A 76 8.13 -18.49 -11.70
C TYR A 76 9.02 -17.27 -11.81
N ASP A 77 9.07 -16.51 -10.73
CA ASP A 77 9.97 -15.37 -10.55
C ASP A 77 10.72 -15.63 -9.23
N ASP A 78 12.05 -15.57 -9.23
CA ASP A 78 12.90 -15.78 -8.04
C ASP A 78 12.51 -14.88 -6.87
N ARG A 79 11.82 -13.76 -7.16
CA ARG A 79 11.26 -12.86 -6.15
C ARG A 79 10.21 -13.51 -5.26
N GLN A 80 9.59 -14.64 -5.66
CA GLN A 80 8.64 -15.40 -4.83
C GLN A 80 9.31 -15.97 -3.57
N LEU A 81 10.62 -16.17 -3.62
CA LEU A 81 11.41 -16.74 -2.53
C LEU A 81 12.15 -15.68 -1.71
N LEU A 82 11.94 -14.39 -1.97
CA LEU A 82 12.59 -13.31 -1.21
C LEU A 82 12.21 -13.29 0.27
N PHE A 83 11.19 -14.01 0.69
CA PHE A 83 10.91 -14.23 2.11
C PHE A 83 12.11 -14.88 2.85
N ARG A 84 12.94 -15.66 2.15
CA ARG A 84 14.18 -16.25 2.69
C ARG A 84 15.15 -15.17 3.15
N GLU A 85 15.21 -14.08 2.40
CA GLU A 85 16.03 -12.93 2.77
C GLU A 85 15.49 -12.23 4.01
N GLY A 86 14.17 -12.07 4.13
CA GLY A 86 13.54 -11.58 5.36
C GLY A 86 13.89 -12.44 6.59
N ILE A 87 13.87 -13.78 6.43
CA ILE A 87 14.29 -14.71 7.49
C ILE A 87 15.79 -14.55 7.79
N ARG A 88 16.64 -14.44 6.77
CA ARG A 88 18.09 -14.24 6.92
C ARG A 88 18.39 -12.95 7.69
N ILE A 89 17.77 -11.83 7.33
CA ILE A 89 17.92 -10.55 8.01
C ILE A 89 17.46 -10.65 9.49
N ALA A 90 16.32 -11.31 9.74
CA ALA A 90 15.84 -11.50 11.10
C ALA A 90 16.80 -12.35 11.98
N LYS A 91 17.48 -13.34 11.39
CA LYS A 91 18.54 -14.10 12.08
C LYS A 91 19.76 -13.23 12.39
N ILE A 92 20.22 -12.42 11.41
CA ILE A 92 21.33 -11.47 11.61
C ILE A 92 20.97 -10.50 12.75
N ALA A 93 19.77 -9.92 12.69
CA ALA A 93 19.27 -8.96 13.68
C ALA A 93 18.88 -9.60 15.02
N LYS A 94 18.95 -10.92 15.17
CA LYS A 94 18.48 -11.68 16.35
C LYS A 94 17.07 -11.28 16.78
N ALA A 95 16.18 -11.06 15.81
CA ALA A 95 14.83 -10.56 16.06
C ALA A 95 14.04 -11.50 16.98
N LYS A 96 13.27 -10.96 17.93
CA LYS A 96 12.34 -11.72 18.77
C LYS A 96 11.14 -12.18 17.96
N LEU A 97 10.64 -11.29 17.10
CA LEU A 97 9.47 -11.47 16.25
C LEU A 97 9.77 -11.13 14.80
N ILE A 98 9.09 -11.81 13.89
CA ILE A 98 9.03 -11.47 12.46
C ILE A 98 7.58 -11.29 12.05
N LEU A 99 7.27 -10.20 11.33
CA LEU A 99 5.98 -10.00 10.70
C LEU A 99 6.17 -9.96 9.17
N PHE A 100 5.67 -10.97 8.48
CA PHE A 100 5.56 -10.98 7.02
C PHE A 100 4.19 -10.45 6.58
N GLU A 101 4.18 -9.66 5.51
CA GLU A 101 2.97 -9.19 4.83
C GLU A 101 2.97 -9.64 3.38
N ASN A 102 1.77 -9.96 2.85
CA ASN A 102 1.55 -10.20 1.43
C ASN A 102 0.07 -10.07 1.04
N VAL A 103 -0.24 -10.25 -0.24
CA VAL A 103 -1.61 -10.37 -0.72
C VAL A 103 -2.21 -11.75 -0.36
N PRO A 104 -3.54 -11.86 -0.17
CA PRO A 104 -4.17 -13.14 0.17
C PRO A 104 -3.89 -14.29 -0.82
N ALA A 105 -3.60 -13.97 -2.08
CA ALA A 105 -3.31 -14.97 -3.10
C ALA A 105 -2.07 -15.85 -2.81
N ILE A 106 -1.18 -15.43 -1.90
CA ILE A 106 -0.03 -16.24 -1.46
C ILE A 106 -0.49 -17.59 -0.85
N THR A 107 -1.66 -17.63 -0.22
CA THR A 107 -2.19 -18.83 0.43
C THR A 107 -2.61 -19.94 -0.55
N THR A 108 -2.75 -19.60 -1.82
CA THR A 108 -3.14 -20.54 -2.89
C THR A 108 -2.08 -20.73 -3.96
N LYS A 109 -0.98 -19.98 -3.88
CA LYS A 109 0.10 -20.05 -4.86
C LYS A 109 1.04 -21.21 -4.54
N THR A 110 1.34 -22.02 -5.55
CA THR A 110 2.31 -23.13 -5.44
C THR A 110 3.73 -22.65 -5.72
N VAL A 111 4.70 -23.33 -5.12
CA VAL A 111 6.14 -23.07 -5.31
C VAL A 111 6.55 -23.23 -6.76
N GLU A 112 6.01 -24.25 -7.44
CA GLU A 112 6.25 -24.53 -8.86
C GLU A 112 4.95 -24.88 -9.58
N LYS A 113 4.90 -24.74 -10.92
CA LYS A 113 3.70 -24.89 -11.76
C LYS A 113 2.97 -26.23 -11.59
N HIS A 114 3.71 -27.28 -11.27
CA HIS A 114 3.17 -28.64 -11.09
C HIS A 114 3.37 -29.18 -9.66
N SER A 115 3.87 -28.32 -8.75
CA SER A 115 3.98 -28.64 -7.34
C SER A 115 2.62 -28.58 -6.66
N LYS A 116 2.44 -29.41 -5.62
CA LYS A 116 1.34 -29.28 -4.65
C LYS A 116 1.73 -28.44 -3.44
N GLU A 117 3.03 -28.15 -3.27
CA GLU A 117 3.55 -27.38 -2.15
C GLU A 117 3.17 -25.90 -2.32
N LEU A 118 2.52 -25.34 -1.31
CA LEU A 118 2.16 -23.92 -1.30
C LEU A 118 3.35 -23.08 -0.80
N ILE A 119 3.47 -21.86 -1.32
CA ILE A 119 4.51 -20.92 -0.87
C ILE A 119 4.36 -20.61 0.62
N VAL A 120 3.12 -20.48 1.11
CA VAL A 120 2.87 -20.24 2.54
C VAL A 120 3.35 -21.39 3.41
N ASP A 121 3.20 -22.65 2.97
CA ASP A 121 3.66 -23.81 3.72
C ASP A 121 5.19 -23.89 3.74
N LEU A 122 5.84 -23.58 2.61
CA LEU A 122 7.29 -23.48 2.53
C LEU A 122 7.82 -22.34 3.44
N LEU A 123 7.20 -21.18 3.43
CA LEU A 123 7.52 -20.06 4.33
C LEU A 123 7.44 -20.47 5.80
N LYS A 124 6.34 -21.13 6.19
CA LYS A 124 6.14 -21.61 7.58
C LYS A 124 7.18 -22.63 8.00
N LYS A 125 7.52 -23.56 7.11
CA LYS A 125 8.57 -24.56 7.34
C LYS A 125 9.94 -23.90 7.55
N GLU A 126 10.34 -23.00 6.65
CA GLU A 126 11.65 -22.34 6.73
C GLU A 126 11.74 -21.37 7.93
N LEU A 127 10.63 -20.74 8.35
CA LEU A 127 10.56 -20.00 9.60
C LEU A 127 10.83 -20.90 10.81
N ALA A 128 10.20 -22.08 10.89
CA ALA A 128 10.41 -23.02 11.98
C ALA A 128 11.86 -23.53 12.02
N GLU A 129 12.45 -23.87 10.88
CA GLU A 129 13.86 -24.26 10.74
C GLU A 129 14.83 -23.13 11.16
N ALA A 130 14.42 -21.88 10.98
CA ALA A 130 15.17 -20.70 11.42
C ALA A 130 15.03 -20.39 12.92
N GLY A 131 14.21 -21.15 13.65
CA GLY A 131 13.98 -20.98 15.09
C GLY A 131 12.72 -20.16 15.43
N TYR A 132 11.87 -19.82 14.43
CA TYR A 132 10.59 -19.13 14.62
C TYR A 132 9.44 -20.13 14.47
N SER A 133 9.38 -21.09 15.40
CA SER A 133 8.42 -22.21 15.35
C SER A 133 7.00 -21.82 15.82
N ASN A 134 6.88 -20.79 16.66
CA ASN A 134 5.59 -20.29 17.10
C ASN A 134 5.09 -19.27 16.08
N GLN A 135 3.99 -19.58 15.39
CA GLN A 135 3.52 -18.84 14.22
C GLN A 135 2.00 -18.65 14.28
N HIS A 136 1.56 -17.46 13.87
CA HIS A 136 0.15 -17.13 13.72
C HIS A 136 -0.08 -16.47 12.36
N GLU A 137 -0.97 -17.04 11.55
CA GLU A 137 -1.34 -16.51 10.24
C GLU A 137 -2.77 -15.93 10.25
N VAL A 138 -2.98 -14.84 9.54
CA VAL A 138 -4.29 -14.18 9.45
C VAL A 138 -4.43 -13.37 8.17
N ILE A 139 -5.65 -13.27 7.65
CA ILE A 139 -6.02 -12.30 6.62
C ILE A 139 -6.83 -11.19 7.30
N LEU A 140 -6.33 -9.96 7.21
CA LEU A 140 -7.01 -8.78 7.75
C LEU A 140 -7.50 -7.90 6.60
N SER A 141 -8.62 -7.20 6.83
CA SER A 141 -9.17 -6.19 5.93
C SER A 141 -8.95 -4.80 6.53
N ALA A 142 -8.34 -3.90 5.76
CA ALA A 142 -7.89 -2.60 6.25
C ALA A 142 -9.04 -1.68 6.72
N ASP A 143 -10.23 -1.83 6.13
CA ASP A 143 -11.44 -1.11 6.52
C ASP A 143 -11.84 -1.36 7.98
N GLN A 144 -11.52 -2.52 8.54
CA GLN A 144 -11.73 -2.84 9.96
C GLN A 144 -10.83 -2.03 10.91
N PHE A 145 -9.82 -1.37 10.38
CA PHE A 145 -8.83 -0.59 11.14
C PHE A 145 -8.91 0.91 10.85
N GLY A 146 -10.06 1.38 10.34
CA GLY A 146 -10.30 2.79 10.05
C GLY A 146 -9.66 3.29 8.76
N VAL A 147 -9.23 2.40 7.87
CA VAL A 147 -8.76 2.76 6.53
C VAL A 147 -9.97 2.87 5.59
N PRO A 148 -10.15 3.97 4.83
CA PRO A 148 -11.30 4.15 3.93
C PRO A 148 -11.15 3.31 2.64
N GLN A 149 -10.79 2.03 2.79
CA GLN A 149 -10.46 1.14 1.68
C GLN A 149 -10.67 -0.33 2.02
N LYS A 150 -11.37 -1.07 1.16
CA LYS A 150 -11.51 -2.53 1.23
C LYS A 150 -10.26 -3.21 0.66
N ARG A 151 -9.23 -3.34 1.52
CA ARG A 151 -7.93 -3.92 1.17
C ARG A 151 -7.61 -5.10 2.09
N LYS A 152 -7.61 -6.30 1.55
CA LYS A 152 -7.23 -7.51 2.29
C LYS A 152 -5.74 -7.79 2.17
N ARG A 153 -5.10 -8.14 3.28
CA ARG A 153 -3.70 -8.55 3.34
C ARG A 153 -3.54 -9.79 4.21
N PHE A 154 -2.69 -10.68 3.77
CA PHE A 154 -2.22 -11.82 4.53
C PHE A 154 -1.04 -11.40 5.40
N PHE A 155 -1.04 -11.87 6.63
CA PHE A 155 0.05 -11.68 7.57
C PHE A 155 0.43 -13.01 8.21
N ILE A 156 1.73 -13.17 8.51
CA ILE A 156 2.22 -14.21 9.41
C ILE A 156 3.13 -13.55 10.44
N LEU A 157 2.76 -13.66 11.73
CA LEU A 157 3.57 -13.26 12.88
C LEU A 157 4.24 -14.50 13.42
N ALA A 158 5.58 -14.48 13.53
CA ALA A 158 6.35 -15.61 14.01
C ALA A 158 7.28 -15.18 15.15
N SER A 159 7.44 -16.04 16.16
CA SER A 159 8.25 -15.81 17.37
C SER A 159 9.31 -16.88 17.54
N ARG A 160 10.47 -16.47 18.11
CA ARG A 160 11.50 -17.38 18.60
C ARG A 160 11.11 -18.06 19.93
N PHE A 161 10.08 -17.55 20.61
CA PHE A 161 9.65 -18.01 21.92
C PHE A 161 8.37 -18.84 21.77
N PRO A 162 8.40 -20.13 22.07
CA PRO A 162 7.27 -21.03 21.84
C PRO A 162 6.05 -20.69 22.71
N ASP A 163 6.29 -20.14 23.91
CA ASP A 163 5.24 -19.89 24.90
C ASP A 163 4.56 -18.52 24.74
N TRP A 164 5.01 -17.69 23.79
CA TRP A 164 4.40 -16.39 23.56
C TRP A 164 3.04 -16.54 22.89
N LYS A 165 2.04 -15.84 23.42
CA LYS A 165 0.70 -15.82 22.83
C LYS A 165 0.63 -14.84 21.67
N LEU A 166 0.78 -15.34 20.46
CA LEU A 166 0.67 -14.53 19.24
C LEU A 166 -0.80 -14.33 18.86
N LEU A 167 -1.27 -13.11 18.91
CA LEU A 167 -2.63 -12.74 18.50
C LEU A 167 -2.57 -11.62 17.45
N PRO A 168 -3.47 -11.63 16.46
CA PRO A 168 -3.63 -10.52 15.53
C PRO A 168 -4.26 -9.31 16.22
N PRO A 169 -4.13 -8.10 15.66
CA PRO A 169 -4.86 -6.95 16.16
C PRO A 169 -6.37 -7.16 15.99
N LEU A 170 -7.14 -6.72 16.98
CA LEU A 170 -8.58 -6.67 16.90
C LEU A 170 -9.03 -5.46 16.06
N PRO A 171 -10.18 -5.53 15.37
CA PRO A 171 -10.76 -4.39 14.69
C PRO A 171 -10.83 -3.16 15.60
N THR A 172 -10.36 -2.02 15.11
CA THR A 172 -10.33 -0.75 15.86
C THR A 172 -11.45 0.20 15.46
N CYS A 173 -12.18 -0.13 14.40
CA CYS A 173 -13.27 0.70 13.88
C CYS A 173 -14.57 -0.10 13.86
N SER A 174 -15.66 0.48 14.42
CA SER A 174 -16.98 -0.15 14.47
C SER A 174 -17.80 0.05 13.19
N ARG A 175 -17.37 0.97 12.32
CA ARG A 175 -18.01 1.27 11.04
C ARG A 175 -16.96 1.50 9.95
N GLU A 176 -17.36 1.34 8.70
CA GLU A 176 -16.55 1.69 7.56
C GLU A 176 -16.35 3.21 7.46
N ILE A 177 -15.14 3.65 7.11
CA ILE A 177 -14.84 5.04 6.77
C ILE A 177 -15.02 5.21 5.26
N THR A 178 -15.72 6.27 4.86
CA THR A 178 -16.12 6.50 3.47
C THR A 178 -15.10 7.31 2.69
N VAL A 179 -15.22 7.31 1.35
CA VAL A 179 -14.46 8.19 0.45
C VAL A 179 -14.75 9.66 0.78
N ALA A 180 -16.01 10.01 1.13
CA ALA A 180 -16.39 11.37 1.54
C ALA A 180 -15.57 11.83 2.76
N GLU A 181 -15.45 10.99 3.78
CA GLU A 181 -14.66 11.29 4.98
C GLU A 181 -13.17 11.39 4.69
N ALA A 182 -12.66 10.54 3.79
CA ALA A 182 -11.27 10.59 3.37
C ALA A 182 -10.92 11.88 2.64
N PHE A 183 -11.83 12.40 1.81
CA PHE A 183 -11.60 13.60 1.00
C PHE A 183 -12.06 14.90 1.70
N ALA A 184 -12.68 14.80 2.89
CA ALA A 184 -13.09 15.95 3.67
C ALA A 184 -11.92 16.92 3.90
N GLY A 185 -12.16 18.21 3.70
CA GLY A 185 -11.16 19.27 3.83
C GLY A 185 -10.22 19.42 2.63
N LEU A 186 -10.20 18.51 1.64
CA LEU A 186 -9.42 18.69 0.42
C LEU A 186 -10.17 19.64 -0.56
N PRO A 187 -9.49 20.64 -1.16
CA PRO A 187 -10.12 21.51 -2.13
C PRO A 187 -10.41 20.76 -3.44
N ASN A 188 -11.41 21.25 -4.18
CA ASN A 188 -11.58 20.77 -5.56
C ASN A 188 -10.46 21.29 -6.45
N VAL A 189 -9.84 20.41 -7.23
CA VAL A 189 -8.86 20.74 -8.25
C VAL A 189 -9.43 20.47 -9.65
N ILE A 190 -9.22 21.44 -10.55
CA ILE A 190 -9.79 21.41 -11.90
C ILE A 190 -8.94 20.54 -12.81
N PRO A 191 -9.51 19.56 -13.56
CA PRO A 191 -8.75 18.75 -14.52
C PRO A 191 -7.93 19.61 -15.49
N ASN A 192 -6.73 19.13 -15.81
CA ASN A 192 -5.81 19.82 -16.74
C ASN A 192 -5.29 21.19 -16.26
N SER A 193 -5.60 21.61 -15.02
CA SER A 193 -5.00 22.79 -14.41
C SER A 193 -3.57 22.50 -13.96
N GLU A 194 -2.71 23.52 -14.01
CA GLU A 194 -1.38 23.47 -13.36
C GLU A 194 -1.45 23.89 -11.88
N ILE A 195 -2.62 24.36 -11.43
CA ILE A 195 -2.80 24.84 -10.06
C ILE A 195 -2.97 23.63 -9.13
N GLU A 196 -2.10 23.57 -8.14
CA GLU A 196 -2.18 22.60 -7.05
C GLU A 196 -3.07 23.16 -5.92
N GLY A 197 -3.92 22.31 -5.36
CA GLY A 197 -4.72 22.65 -4.18
C GLY A 197 -3.86 22.56 -2.92
N THR A 198 -3.47 23.70 -2.35
CA THR A 198 -2.55 23.75 -1.21
C THR A 198 -3.22 24.11 0.12
N ALA A 199 -4.43 24.67 0.08
CA ALA A 199 -5.16 25.07 1.28
C ALA A 199 -6.34 24.15 1.57
N TYR A 200 -6.53 23.76 2.82
CA TYR A 200 -7.71 23.02 3.24
C TYR A 200 -8.96 23.87 3.11
N THR A 201 -10.09 23.24 2.74
CA THR A 201 -11.37 23.92 2.52
C THR A 201 -12.53 23.04 3.05
N GLY A 202 -13.62 23.72 3.48
CA GLY A 202 -14.82 23.02 3.93
C GLY A 202 -14.70 22.38 5.31
N GLU A 203 -15.63 21.47 5.60
CA GLU A 203 -15.69 20.77 6.88
C GLU A 203 -14.73 19.58 6.89
N GLU A 204 -14.22 19.26 8.08
CA GLU A 204 -13.36 18.11 8.34
C GLU A 204 -14.20 16.95 8.87
N SER A 205 -13.74 15.73 8.60
CA SER A 205 -14.19 14.52 9.27
C SER A 205 -13.21 14.13 10.38
N ASP A 206 -13.62 13.24 11.27
CA ASP A 206 -12.71 12.65 12.27
C ASP A 206 -11.52 11.97 11.60
N PHE A 207 -11.76 11.33 10.44
CA PHE A 207 -10.68 10.72 9.67
C PHE A 207 -9.71 11.77 9.12
N SER A 208 -10.22 12.82 8.46
CA SER A 208 -9.35 13.86 7.88
C SER A 208 -8.57 14.62 8.95
N SER A 209 -9.19 14.88 10.11
CA SER A 209 -8.51 15.48 11.27
C SER A 209 -7.37 14.58 11.79
N ARG A 210 -7.59 13.27 11.84
CA ARG A 210 -6.53 12.30 12.21
C ARG A 210 -5.38 12.28 11.19
N MET A 211 -5.65 12.44 9.89
CA MET A 211 -4.58 12.50 8.88
C MET A 211 -3.70 13.74 9.02
N LYS A 212 -4.20 14.79 9.67
CA LYS A 212 -3.47 16.04 9.97
C LYS A 212 -2.85 16.07 11.37
N ASP A 213 -3.14 15.09 12.21
CA ASP A 213 -2.64 15.01 13.58
C ASP A 213 -1.21 14.48 13.62
N ASP A 214 -0.24 15.36 13.44
CA ASP A 214 1.17 15.00 13.46
C ASP A 214 1.60 14.40 14.80
N ALA A 215 0.94 14.77 15.92
CA ALA A 215 1.23 14.20 17.24
C ALA A 215 0.81 12.72 17.32
N PHE A 216 -0.38 12.38 16.78
CA PHE A 216 -0.82 10.98 16.67
C PHE A 216 0.17 10.13 15.85
N TRP A 217 0.66 10.72 14.76
CA TRP A 217 1.59 10.04 13.85
C TRP A 217 3.04 10.04 14.34
N ASN A 218 3.31 10.71 15.46
CA ASN A 218 4.67 10.93 16.02
C ASN A 218 5.60 11.54 14.96
N ARG A 219 5.14 12.61 14.31
CA ARG A 219 5.85 13.32 13.24
C ARG A 219 6.13 14.78 13.62
N PRO A 220 7.15 15.40 13.02
CA PRO A 220 7.31 16.85 13.12
C PRO A 220 6.07 17.59 12.62
N VAL A 221 5.74 18.68 13.29
CA VAL A 221 4.59 19.52 12.88
C VAL A 221 4.79 19.98 11.43
N GLY A 222 3.84 19.64 10.59
CA GLY A 222 3.83 19.99 9.17
C GLY A 222 3.55 21.48 8.95
N THR A 223 3.67 21.89 7.70
CA THR A 223 3.45 23.31 7.30
C THR A 223 1.98 23.73 7.35
N GLY A 224 1.05 22.82 7.62
CA GLY A 224 -0.39 23.08 7.53
C GLY A 224 -0.92 23.24 6.09
N THR A 225 -0.10 22.90 5.09
CA THR A 225 -0.46 22.94 3.68
C THR A 225 -0.60 21.55 3.10
N ILE A 226 -1.47 21.42 2.10
CA ILE A 226 -1.64 20.17 1.34
C ILE A 226 -0.52 20.08 0.31
N THR A 227 0.10 18.93 0.19
CA THR A 227 1.09 18.59 -0.84
C THR A 227 0.54 17.50 -1.76
N TYR A 228 1.03 17.44 -3.01
CA TYR A 228 0.67 16.40 -3.98
C TYR A 228 -0.82 16.36 -4.37
N HIS A 229 -1.53 17.46 -4.20
CA HIS A 229 -2.94 17.59 -4.60
C HIS A 229 -3.07 18.33 -5.95
N LYS A 230 -2.31 17.85 -6.92
CA LYS A 230 -2.30 18.35 -8.30
C LYS A 230 -3.15 17.45 -9.19
N PRO A 231 -4.07 18.01 -10.02
CA PRO A 231 -4.85 17.21 -10.94
C PRO A 231 -3.97 16.72 -12.09
N MET A 232 -4.24 15.49 -12.53
CA MET A 232 -3.55 14.91 -13.69
C MET A 232 -4.11 15.47 -14.99
N LYS A 233 -3.26 15.45 -16.03
CA LYS A 233 -3.67 15.83 -17.40
C LYS A 233 -4.40 14.70 -18.08
N HIS A 234 -5.58 15.00 -18.62
CA HIS A 234 -6.40 14.06 -19.35
C HIS A 234 -6.71 14.58 -20.76
N ARG A 235 -6.79 13.65 -21.72
CA ARG A 235 -7.28 13.97 -23.07
C ARG A 235 -8.77 14.29 -23.00
N ALA A 236 -9.26 15.14 -23.92
CA ALA A 236 -10.68 15.50 -23.99
C ALA A 236 -11.61 14.29 -24.07
N CYS A 237 -11.24 13.25 -24.83
CA CYS A 237 -12.02 12.00 -24.90
C CYS A 237 -12.05 11.23 -23.55
N THR A 238 -11.01 11.34 -22.73
CA THR A 238 -10.98 10.74 -21.38
C THR A 238 -11.90 11.50 -20.43
N LEU A 239 -11.91 12.84 -20.47
CA LEU A 239 -12.84 13.65 -19.66
C LEU A 239 -14.30 13.38 -20.05
N LYS A 240 -14.61 13.30 -21.38
CA LYS A 240 -15.93 12.89 -21.86
C LYS A 240 -16.33 11.49 -21.35
N ARG A 241 -15.39 10.53 -21.30
CA ARG A 241 -15.61 9.20 -20.74
C ARG A 241 -15.96 9.27 -19.26
N PHE A 242 -15.20 10.05 -18.50
CA PHE A 242 -15.46 10.22 -17.08
C PHE A 242 -16.84 10.79 -16.83
N ALA A 243 -17.26 11.81 -17.59
CA ALA A 243 -18.58 12.42 -17.49
C ALA A 243 -19.74 11.42 -17.73
N LEU A 244 -19.52 10.34 -18.47
CA LEU A 244 -20.53 9.32 -18.73
C LEU A 244 -20.66 8.25 -17.62
N LEU A 245 -19.68 8.17 -16.70
CA LEU A 245 -19.70 7.18 -15.61
C LEU A 245 -20.55 7.68 -14.44
N HIS A 246 -21.41 6.82 -13.91
CA HIS A 246 -22.07 7.05 -12.61
C HIS A 246 -21.20 6.49 -11.47
N GLN A 247 -21.46 6.92 -10.24
CA GLN A 247 -20.80 6.34 -9.05
C GLN A 247 -21.05 4.84 -9.01
N GLY A 248 -20.00 4.06 -8.77
CA GLY A 248 -20.04 2.60 -8.78
C GLY A 248 -19.87 1.95 -10.15
N GLU A 249 -19.77 2.74 -11.23
CA GLU A 249 -19.54 2.21 -12.57
C GLU A 249 -18.06 2.27 -12.98
N SER A 250 -17.67 1.27 -13.74
CA SER A 250 -16.34 1.14 -14.36
C SER A 250 -16.41 1.34 -15.87
N LEU A 251 -15.25 1.40 -16.50
CA LEU A 251 -15.15 1.38 -17.96
C LEU A 251 -15.83 0.15 -18.57
N LYS A 252 -15.84 -0.99 -17.87
CA LYS A 252 -16.53 -2.19 -18.31
C LYS A 252 -18.04 -1.97 -18.37
N ASP A 253 -18.61 -1.41 -17.29
CA ASP A 253 -20.06 -1.15 -17.22
C ASP A 253 -20.49 -0.15 -18.28
N LEU A 254 -19.69 0.90 -18.50
CA LEU A 254 -19.90 1.85 -19.56
C LEU A 254 -19.83 1.20 -20.95
N PHE A 255 -18.87 0.29 -21.18
CA PHE A 255 -18.73 -0.44 -22.44
C PHE A 255 -19.91 -1.38 -22.68
N GLU A 256 -20.46 -2.01 -21.65
CA GLU A 256 -21.62 -2.90 -21.74
C GLU A 256 -22.93 -2.13 -21.92
N ARG A 257 -23.04 -0.91 -21.38
CA ARG A 257 -24.21 -0.02 -21.50
C ARG A 257 -24.49 0.39 -22.95
N TYR A 258 -23.46 0.69 -23.74
CA TYR A 258 -23.59 1.11 -25.12
C TYR A 258 -23.38 -0.07 -26.08
N THR A 259 -24.24 -0.21 -27.09
CA THR A 259 -24.21 -1.33 -28.07
C THR A 259 -24.35 -0.80 -29.48
N GLY A 260 -24.02 -1.62 -30.50
CA GLY A 260 -24.21 -1.29 -31.91
C GLY A 260 -23.61 0.04 -32.33
N GLU A 261 -24.37 0.82 -33.08
CA GLU A 261 -23.93 2.12 -33.63
C GLU A 261 -23.49 3.14 -32.55
N GLU A 262 -24.17 3.15 -31.41
CA GLU A 262 -23.79 4.07 -30.31
C GLU A 262 -22.39 3.76 -29.79
N ARG A 263 -22.05 2.48 -29.59
CA ARG A 263 -20.72 2.05 -29.18
C ARG A 263 -19.67 2.41 -30.24
N GLU A 264 -19.98 2.17 -31.50
CA GLU A 264 -19.09 2.49 -32.63
C GLU A 264 -18.81 3.99 -32.70
N ALA A 265 -19.83 4.84 -32.52
CA ALA A 265 -19.67 6.28 -32.47
C ALA A 265 -18.74 6.72 -31.32
N LEU A 266 -18.95 6.18 -30.10
CA LEU A 266 -18.10 6.49 -28.95
C LEU A 266 -16.66 5.96 -29.13
N GLN A 267 -16.48 4.85 -29.86
CA GLN A 267 -15.16 4.32 -30.22
C GLN A 267 -14.47 5.18 -31.29
N ALA A 268 -15.21 5.70 -32.26
CA ALA A 268 -14.69 6.62 -33.27
C ALA A 268 -14.16 7.91 -32.61
N GLU A 269 -14.87 8.45 -31.62
CA GLU A 269 -14.43 9.58 -30.79
C GLU A 269 -13.34 9.24 -29.77
N ARG A 270 -12.93 7.98 -29.65
CA ARG A 270 -11.98 7.47 -28.64
C ARG A 270 -12.47 7.62 -27.18
N ILE A 271 -13.76 7.84 -26.98
CA ILE A 271 -14.38 7.85 -25.65
C ILE A 271 -14.38 6.44 -25.08
N LEU A 272 -14.81 5.44 -25.87
CA LEU A 272 -14.64 4.03 -25.52
C LEU A 272 -13.45 3.42 -26.26
N PRO A 273 -12.72 2.49 -25.62
CA PRO A 273 -11.64 1.77 -26.27
C PRO A 273 -12.19 0.70 -27.22
N LYS A 274 -11.40 0.28 -28.22
CA LYS A 274 -11.74 -0.84 -29.09
C LYS A 274 -11.73 -2.20 -28.37
N LYS A 275 -10.89 -2.32 -27.33
CA LYS A 275 -10.81 -3.51 -26.46
C LYS A 275 -11.21 -3.12 -25.04
N MET A 276 -12.01 -3.97 -24.41
CA MET A 276 -12.45 -3.78 -23.03
C MET A 276 -11.29 -4.01 -22.04
N PHE A 277 -11.23 -3.17 -21.00
CA PHE A 277 -10.35 -3.30 -19.86
C PHE A 277 -11.17 -3.43 -18.57
N ILE A 278 -10.97 -4.52 -17.83
CA ILE A 278 -11.85 -4.91 -16.72
C ILE A 278 -11.69 -4.00 -15.48
N LYS A 279 -10.48 -3.52 -15.23
CA LYS A 279 -10.16 -2.76 -14.00
C LYS A 279 -9.68 -1.35 -14.35
N ARG A 280 -10.50 -0.57 -15.04
CA ARG A 280 -10.15 0.83 -15.35
C ARG A 280 -11.33 1.77 -15.17
N ASN A 281 -11.02 2.97 -14.77
CA ASN A 281 -11.94 4.09 -14.67
C ASN A 281 -13.20 3.79 -13.84
N TYR A 282 -13.03 3.15 -12.66
CA TYR A 282 -14.12 2.98 -11.72
C TYR A 282 -14.39 4.31 -11.01
N ARG A 283 -15.58 4.89 -11.18
CA ARG A 283 -15.98 6.08 -10.42
C ARG A 283 -16.33 5.67 -8.99
N LEU A 284 -15.56 6.18 -8.03
CA LEU A 284 -15.76 5.86 -6.63
C LEU A 284 -17.18 6.22 -6.16
N ILE A 285 -17.68 5.46 -5.20
CA ILE A 285 -18.93 5.75 -4.48
C ILE A 285 -18.57 6.62 -3.28
N LEU A 286 -19.19 7.81 -3.20
CA LEU A 286 -18.85 8.82 -2.20
C LEU A 286 -19.04 8.31 -0.76
N ASN A 287 -20.14 7.61 -0.52
CA ASN A 287 -20.57 7.16 0.81
C ASN A 287 -20.18 5.71 1.14
N GLU A 288 -19.19 5.18 0.45
CA GLU A 288 -18.61 3.85 0.70
C GLU A 288 -17.09 3.95 0.84
N PRO A 289 -16.41 2.95 1.45
CA PRO A 289 -14.96 2.83 1.36
C PRO A 289 -14.56 2.49 -0.08
N SER A 290 -13.37 2.95 -0.50
CA SER A 290 -12.86 2.67 -1.84
C SER A 290 -12.54 1.17 -2.02
N PRO A 291 -12.55 0.65 -3.25
CA PRO A 291 -11.83 -0.58 -3.58
C PRO A 291 -10.34 -0.44 -3.28
N THR A 292 -9.60 -1.56 -3.37
CA THR A 292 -8.15 -1.57 -3.11
C THR A 292 -7.41 -0.59 -4.01
N VAL A 293 -6.72 0.38 -3.40
CA VAL A 293 -5.76 1.27 -4.07
C VAL A 293 -4.54 0.45 -4.47
N THR A 294 -4.30 0.30 -5.76
CA THR A 294 -3.15 -0.44 -6.30
C THR A 294 -2.09 0.51 -6.84
N SER A 295 -0.94 0.01 -7.24
CA SER A 295 0.09 0.76 -7.96
C SER A 295 -0.40 1.41 -9.27
N HIS A 296 -1.58 1.02 -9.75
CA HIS A 296 -2.21 1.55 -10.98
C HIS A 296 -3.44 2.42 -10.68
N CYS A 297 -3.62 2.90 -9.46
CA CYS A 297 -4.83 3.60 -9.01
C CYS A 297 -5.18 4.85 -9.84
N LEU A 298 -4.19 5.50 -10.47
CA LEU A 298 -4.44 6.62 -11.39
C LEU A 298 -5.33 6.22 -12.57
N ASP A 299 -5.10 5.06 -13.16
CA ASP A 299 -5.88 4.53 -14.28
C ASP A 299 -7.17 3.83 -13.83
N GLU A 300 -7.18 3.35 -12.57
CA GLU A 300 -8.27 2.54 -12.04
C GLU A 300 -9.40 3.40 -11.51
N PHE A 301 -9.13 4.60 -10.92
CA PHE A 301 -10.15 5.37 -10.23
C PHE A 301 -10.48 6.70 -10.89
N VAL A 302 -11.77 7.04 -10.82
CA VAL A 302 -12.33 8.35 -11.16
C VAL A 302 -12.91 8.95 -9.87
N HIS A 303 -12.69 10.25 -9.68
CA HIS A 303 -13.20 10.98 -8.51
C HIS A 303 -14.74 10.88 -8.44
N PRO A 304 -15.35 10.69 -7.24
CA PRO A 304 -16.78 10.46 -7.12
C PRO A 304 -17.65 11.61 -7.65
N LEU A 305 -17.19 12.86 -7.54
CA LEU A 305 -17.94 14.08 -7.89
C LEU A 305 -17.38 14.84 -9.09
N HIS A 306 -16.17 14.53 -9.54
CA HIS A 306 -15.49 15.30 -10.58
C HIS A 306 -14.98 14.40 -11.70
N ASP A 307 -14.99 14.91 -12.95
CA ASP A 307 -14.59 14.14 -14.13
C ASP A 307 -13.07 14.12 -14.30
N ARG A 308 -12.38 13.56 -13.32
CA ARG A 308 -10.92 13.41 -13.28
C ARG A 308 -10.50 12.17 -12.51
N ALA A 309 -9.28 11.69 -12.77
CA ALA A 309 -8.65 10.73 -11.89
C ALA A 309 -8.34 11.35 -10.51
N LEU A 310 -8.01 10.50 -9.56
CA LEU A 310 -7.59 10.92 -8.23
C LEU A 310 -6.22 11.61 -8.29
N THR A 311 -5.98 12.52 -7.38
CA THR A 311 -4.65 13.09 -7.12
C THR A 311 -3.83 12.12 -6.25
N VAL A 312 -2.52 12.34 -6.18
CA VAL A 312 -1.63 11.58 -5.28
C VAL A 312 -2.11 11.71 -3.83
N ARG A 313 -2.48 12.92 -3.37
CA ARG A 313 -2.98 13.13 -1.99
C ARG A 313 -4.29 12.41 -1.72
N GLU A 314 -5.22 12.37 -2.66
CA GLU A 314 -6.47 11.61 -2.53
C GLU A 314 -6.18 10.10 -2.39
N CYS A 315 -5.30 9.53 -3.22
CA CYS A 315 -4.87 8.15 -3.09
C CYS A 315 -4.17 7.88 -1.75
N ALA A 316 -3.31 8.80 -1.30
CA ALA A 316 -2.63 8.73 -0.02
C ALA A 316 -3.63 8.70 1.17
N ARG A 317 -4.65 9.56 1.13
CA ARG A 317 -5.74 9.56 2.13
C ARG A 317 -6.53 8.25 2.14
N LEU A 318 -6.85 7.68 0.96
CA LEU A 318 -7.49 6.37 0.87
C LEU A 318 -6.63 5.23 1.46
N GLN A 319 -5.32 5.38 1.42
CA GLN A 319 -4.36 4.48 2.06
C GLN A 319 -4.09 4.82 3.54
N SER A 320 -4.70 5.87 4.08
CA SER A 320 -4.45 6.40 5.43
C SER A 320 -3.03 6.94 5.69
N PHE A 321 -2.35 7.45 4.68
CA PHE A 321 -1.12 8.22 4.92
C PHE A 321 -1.43 9.57 5.56
N PRO A 322 -0.68 10.01 6.58
CA PRO A 322 -0.82 11.36 7.13
C PRO A 322 -0.52 12.43 6.08
N ASP A 323 -1.17 13.60 6.21
CA ASP A 323 -1.01 14.68 5.24
C ASP A 323 0.40 15.28 5.21
N SER A 324 1.12 15.18 6.33
CA SER A 324 2.53 15.56 6.45
C SER A 324 3.50 14.56 5.81
N TYR A 325 3.01 13.40 5.31
CA TYR A 325 3.89 12.44 4.63
C TYR A 325 4.31 12.97 3.25
N ASP A 326 5.63 13.04 3.06
CA ASP A 326 6.25 13.59 1.85
C ASP A 326 6.60 12.47 0.86
N PHE A 327 6.01 12.51 -0.32
CA PHE A 327 6.32 11.60 -1.44
C PHE A 327 7.35 12.25 -2.38
N CYS A 328 8.46 12.77 -1.84
CA CYS A 328 9.45 13.54 -2.60
C CYS A 328 10.20 12.69 -3.64
N GLY A 329 10.44 11.41 -3.38
CA GLY A 329 11.12 10.52 -4.31
C GLY A 329 10.30 10.17 -5.55
N GLY A 330 10.96 10.14 -6.70
CA GLY A 330 10.37 9.76 -7.97
C GLY A 330 9.44 10.80 -8.61
N PRO A 331 9.06 10.58 -9.88
CA PRO A 331 8.15 11.46 -10.61
C PRO A 331 6.69 11.27 -10.17
N TYR A 332 5.79 12.15 -10.63
CA TYR A 332 4.34 11.93 -10.50
C TYR A 332 3.87 10.71 -11.29
N LEU A 333 4.47 10.46 -12.45
CA LEU A 333 4.17 9.31 -13.31
C LEU A 333 5.45 8.81 -13.98
N VAL A 334 5.58 7.51 -14.07
CA VAL A 334 6.56 6.84 -14.93
C VAL A 334 5.88 6.47 -16.25
N PRO A 335 6.33 7.02 -17.41
CA PRO A 335 5.70 6.77 -18.71
C PRO A 335 5.76 5.31 -19.18
N HIS A 336 6.72 4.56 -18.68
CA HIS A 336 6.96 3.16 -18.97
C HIS A 336 7.22 2.39 -17.67
N ILE A 337 7.04 1.08 -17.70
CA ILE A 337 7.38 0.21 -16.57
C ILE A 337 8.90 0.22 -16.40
N ASP A 338 9.38 1.12 -15.59
CA ASP A 338 10.76 1.16 -15.13
C ASP A 338 10.81 0.53 -13.73
N ARG A 339 11.55 -0.58 -13.59
CA ARG A 339 11.67 -1.29 -12.33
C ARG A 339 12.66 -0.65 -11.36
N THR A 340 13.36 0.38 -11.81
CA THR A 340 14.36 1.10 -10.99
C THR A 340 13.78 2.35 -10.34
N VAL A 341 12.61 2.81 -10.80
CA VAL A 341 11.92 4.00 -10.29
C VAL A 341 10.44 3.69 -10.14
N GLN A 342 9.88 3.98 -8.99
CA GLN A 342 8.43 4.02 -8.76
C GLN A 342 7.93 5.45 -8.77
N ASP A 343 6.80 5.69 -9.42
CA ASP A 343 6.09 6.95 -9.30
C ASP A 343 5.35 7.05 -7.95
N LYS A 344 4.78 8.22 -7.69
CA LYS A 344 4.11 8.48 -6.40
C LYS A 344 2.87 7.61 -6.18
N TYR A 345 2.15 7.26 -7.25
CA TYR A 345 0.97 6.38 -7.16
C TYR A 345 1.37 4.93 -6.88
N GLU A 346 2.46 4.46 -7.49
CA GLU A 346 3.01 3.14 -7.24
C GLU A 346 3.47 2.99 -5.78
N GLN A 347 4.22 3.98 -5.26
CA GLN A 347 4.67 3.98 -3.86
C GLN A 347 3.49 3.91 -2.88
N ILE A 348 2.39 4.64 -3.16
CA ILE A 348 1.18 4.59 -2.32
C ILE A 348 0.50 3.24 -2.45
N GLY A 349 0.30 2.74 -3.67
CA GLY A 349 -0.45 1.52 -3.93
C GLY A 349 0.21 0.25 -3.38
N ASP A 350 1.55 0.20 -3.36
CA ASP A 350 2.32 -0.94 -2.86
C ASP A 350 2.44 -0.96 -1.33
N ALA A 351 2.23 0.18 -0.68
CA ALA A 351 2.36 0.28 0.77
C ALA A 351 1.30 -0.50 1.55
N VAL A 352 1.67 -0.94 2.75
CA VAL A 352 0.72 -1.35 3.79
C VAL A 352 0.07 -0.09 4.36
N PRO A 353 -1.28 -0.02 4.46
CA PRO A 353 -1.94 1.15 5.02
C PRO A 353 -1.42 1.51 6.42
N PRO A 354 -0.99 2.75 6.67
CA PRO A 354 -0.42 3.16 7.95
C PRO A 354 -1.29 2.87 9.19
N LEU A 355 -2.62 3.01 9.11
CA LEU A 355 -3.51 2.65 10.22
C LEU A 355 -3.54 1.14 10.50
N LEU A 356 -3.47 0.29 9.47
CA LEU A 356 -3.35 -1.16 9.65
C LEU A 356 -1.98 -1.52 10.25
N ALA A 357 -0.90 -0.88 9.79
CA ALA A 357 0.43 -1.04 10.37
C ALA A 357 0.51 -0.54 11.82
N TYR A 358 -0.22 0.55 12.14
CA TYR A 358 -0.36 1.05 13.52
C TYR A 358 -1.05 0.02 14.43
N ALA A 359 -2.14 -0.60 13.98
CA ALA A 359 -2.85 -1.63 14.74
C ALA A 359 -1.93 -2.84 15.02
N TRP A 360 -1.17 -3.31 14.03
CA TRP A 360 -0.15 -4.33 14.24
C TRP A 360 0.93 -3.88 15.24
N GLY A 361 1.41 -2.65 15.12
CA GLY A 361 2.40 -2.12 16.07
C GLY A 361 1.89 -2.14 17.50
N LYS A 362 0.67 -1.67 17.76
CA LYS A 362 0.07 -1.70 19.10
C LYS A 362 -0.10 -3.12 19.63
N GLN A 363 -0.52 -4.06 18.77
CA GLN A 363 -0.66 -5.47 19.16
C GLN A 363 0.69 -6.12 19.49
N ILE A 364 1.72 -5.86 18.68
CA ILE A 364 3.06 -6.41 18.91
C ILE A 364 3.69 -5.80 20.17
N ALA A 365 3.49 -4.49 20.42
CA ALA A 365 3.95 -3.86 21.66
C ALA A 365 3.32 -4.54 22.89
N ALA A 366 2.02 -4.81 22.87
CA ALA A 366 1.34 -5.53 23.95
C ALA A 366 1.86 -6.97 24.15
N ILE A 367 2.22 -7.68 23.06
CA ILE A 367 2.87 -9.00 23.16
C ILE A 367 4.23 -8.89 23.85
N LEU A 368 5.05 -7.90 23.46
CA LEU A 368 6.37 -7.67 24.04
C LEU A 368 6.28 -7.30 25.52
N GLU A 369 5.38 -6.39 25.90
CA GLU A 369 5.13 -5.97 27.28
C GLU A 369 4.66 -7.12 28.17
N GLY A 370 3.85 -8.03 27.65
CA GLY A 370 3.38 -9.22 28.37
C GLY A 370 4.47 -10.27 28.64
N HIS A 371 5.66 -10.10 28.05
CA HIS A 371 6.79 -11.04 28.14
C HIS A 371 8.14 -10.33 28.43
N ALA A 372 8.13 -9.04 28.86
CA ALA A 372 9.30 -8.24 29.23
C ALA A 372 9.90 -8.63 30.59
#